data_564b53f245b4b45f4a420e025746774c
#
_entry.id   564b53f245b4b45f4a420e025746774c
#
_cell.length_a   1.000
_cell.length_b   1.000
_cell.length_c   1.000
_cell.angle_alpha   90.00
_cell.angle_beta   90.00
_cell.angle_gamma   90.00
#
_symmetry.space_group_name_H-M   'P 1'
#
loop_
_entity.id
_entity.type
_entity.pdbx_description
1 polymer ?
#
loop_
_entity_poly.entity_id
_entity_poly.type
_entity_poly.pdbx_seq_one_letter_code
_entity_poly.pdbx_strand_id
1 'polypeptide(L)'
;LLIRGVEGGIVPSLRQKGLMYSYYEGVEKDKVDIDPKKIGVMQELRAIGVPKKLEGSVQKSSLAKYVSNLGLEALSGDKGMFYDGLVYSASLILWHLRREKSLLSASEKVRSVLDSSKALERMKAK
;
A
#
# COMPACT_ATOMS: atom_id res chain seq x y z
N LEU A 1 -13.01 7.72 -1.10
CA LEU A 1 -11.68 8.03 -0.59
C LEU A 1 -10.83 8.67 -1.67
N LEU A 2 -10.32 9.86 -1.43
CA LEU A 2 -9.37 10.55 -2.28
C LEU A 2 -8.10 10.83 -1.48
N ILE A 3 -6.95 10.37 -1.97
CA ILE A 3 -5.65 10.62 -1.37
C ILE A 3 -4.87 11.52 -2.32
N ARG A 4 -4.39 12.64 -1.82
CA ARG A 4 -3.44 13.45 -2.58
C ARG A 4 -2.11 12.74 -2.61
N GLY A 5 -1.70 12.30 -3.79
CA GLY A 5 -0.35 11.78 -3.99
C GLY A 5 0.68 12.89 -3.77
N VAL A 6 1.59 12.67 -2.85
CA VAL A 6 2.81 13.46 -2.70
C VAL A 6 3.90 12.81 -3.53
N GLU A 7 4.96 13.52 -3.82
CA GLU A 7 6.07 13.00 -4.63
C GLU A 7 5.66 12.60 -6.07
N GLY A 8 4.54 13.14 -6.58
CA GLY A 8 4.04 12.87 -7.94
C GLY A 8 3.39 11.49 -8.14
N GLY A 9 3.15 10.74 -7.06
CA GLY A 9 2.46 9.44 -7.12
C GLY A 9 0.95 9.55 -6.97
N ILE A 10 0.24 8.47 -7.31
CA ILE A 10 -1.21 8.30 -7.12
C ILE A 10 -1.54 7.48 -5.85
N VAL A 11 -0.53 6.98 -5.17
CA VAL A 11 -0.65 6.20 -3.93
C VAL A 11 -0.12 7.02 -2.75
N PRO A 12 -0.53 6.71 -1.51
CA PRO A 12 0.00 7.40 -0.35
C PRO A 12 1.50 7.16 -0.22
N SER A 13 2.25 8.22 0.09
CA SER A 13 3.69 8.10 0.30
C SER A 13 4.00 7.31 1.58
N LEU A 14 5.00 6.42 1.49
CA LEU A 14 5.56 5.74 2.67
C LEU A 14 6.66 6.57 3.36
N ARG A 15 7.03 7.73 2.79
CA ARG A 15 8.09 8.59 3.30
C ARG A 15 7.57 9.83 4.03
N GLN A 16 6.45 10.35 3.58
CA GLN A 16 5.96 11.66 3.98
C GLN A 16 4.51 11.60 4.42
N LYS A 17 4.16 12.54 5.29
CA LYS A 17 2.77 12.82 5.60
C LYS A 17 2.03 13.23 4.33
N GLY A 18 0.80 12.81 4.25
CA GLY A 18 -0.10 13.12 3.15
C GLY A 18 -1.44 13.62 3.65
N LEU A 19 -2.35 13.84 2.71
CA LEU A 19 -3.69 14.31 2.98
C LEU A 19 -4.70 13.37 2.33
N MET A 20 -5.69 12.98 3.10
CA MET A 20 -6.80 12.13 2.68
C MET A 20 -8.11 12.89 2.81
N TYR A 21 -8.94 12.82 1.78
CA TYR A 21 -10.31 13.31 1.78
C TYR A 21 -11.26 12.12 1.78
N SER A 22 -12.17 12.09 2.74
CA SER A 22 -13.21 11.07 2.85
C SER A 22 -14.52 11.63 2.32
N TYR A 23 -15.10 10.94 1.34
CA TYR A 23 -16.41 11.25 0.79
C TYR A 23 -17.37 10.09 1.05
N TYR A 24 -18.60 10.40 1.37
CA TYR A 24 -19.68 9.44 1.49
C TYR A 24 -20.92 9.98 0.78
N GLU A 25 -21.46 9.22 -0.17
CA GLU A 25 -22.60 9.65 -1.00
C GLU A 25 -22.40 11.03 -1.66
N GLY A 26 -21.19 11.28 -2.16
CA GLY A 26 -20.83 12.54 -2.83
C GLY A 26 -20.54 13.72 -1.89
N VAL A 27 -20.71 13.54 -0.58
CA VAL A 27 -20.45 14.61 0.41
C VAL A 27 -19.11 14.39 1.08
N GLU A 28 -18.27 15.44 1.15
CA GLU A 28 -17.04 15.43 1.93
C GLU A 28 -17.37 15.29 3.42
N LYS A 29 -16.82 14.28 4.07
CA LYS A 29 -17.02 14.04 5.50
C LYS A 29 -15.83 14.49 6.33
N ASP A 30 -14.63 14.08 5.90
CA ASP A 30 -13.41 14.32 6.66
C ASP A 30 -12.25 14.68 5.74
N LYS A 31 -11.43 15.62 6.21
CA LYS A 31 -10.10 15.91 5.67
C LYS A 31 -9.08 15.58 6.75
N VAL A 32 -8.25 14.60 6.50
CA VAL A 32 -7.39 13.99 7.51
C VAL A 32 -5.94 13.95 7.07
N ASP A 33 -5.05 14.38 7.96
CA ASP A 33 -3.61 14.15 7.80
C ASP A 33 -3.29 12.69 8.04
N ILE A 34 -2.68 12.05 7.04
CA ILE A 34 -2.23 10.67 7.11
C ILE A 34 -0.71 10.61 7.24
N ASP A 35 -0.23 9.75 8.12
CA ASP A 35 1.19 9.62 8.44
C ASP A 35 1.58 8.13 8.53
N PRO A 36 2.47 7.64 7.63
CA PRO A 36 2.90 6.24 7.63
C PRO A 36 3.60 5.85 8.94
N LYS A 37 4.24 6.80 9.63
CA LYS A 37 4.90 6.55 10.93
C LYS A 37 3.92 6.04 11.98
N LYS A 38 2.66 6.49 11.94
CA LYS A 38 1.64 6.10 12.93
C LYS A 38 1.34 4.61 12.95
N ILE A 39 1.65 3.90 11.88
CA ILE A 39 1.46 2.45 11.75
C ILE A 39 2.75 1.70 11.42
N GLY A 40 3.90 2.34 11.56
CA GLY A 40 5.20 1.71 11.42
C GLY A 40 5.55 1.21 10.02
N VAL A 41 5.07 1.88 8.97
CA VAL A 41 5.36 1.52 7.56
C VAL A 41 6.24 2.57 6.85
N MET A 42 6.99 3.35 7.59
CA MET A 42 7.83 4.39 7.00
C MET A 42 9.01 3.78 6.27
N GLN A 43 9.21 4.23 5.02
CA GLN A 43 10.33 3.88 4.14
C GLN A 43 11.20 5.10 3.86
N GLU A 44 12.50 4.90 3.65
CA GLU A 44 13.42 5.98 3.27
C GLU A 44 13.43 6.24 1.77
N LEU A 45 13.26 5.19 0.99
CA LEU A 45 13.27 5.25 -0.48
C LEU A 45 11.88 5.59 -1.02
N ARG A 46 11.86 6.39 -2.09
CA ARG A 46 10.63 6.72 -2.81
C ARG A 46 10.06 5.53 -3.59
N ALA A 47 10.94 4.73 -4.15
CA ALA A 47 10.58 3.59 -4.98
C ALA A 47 11.62 2.49 -4.84
N ILE A 48 11.25 1.28 -5.22
CA ILE A 48 12.15 0.14 -5.26
C ILE A 48 13.20 0.38 -6.34
N GLY A 49 14.45 0.07 -6.03
CA GLY A 49 15.51 0.04 -7.02
C GLY A 49 15.24 -1.03 -8.08
N VAL A 50 15.33 -0.66 -9.34
CA VAL A 50 15.29 -1.61 -10.45
C VAL A 50 16.66 -2.28 -10.54
N PRO A 51 16.75 -3.62 -10.62
CA PRO A 51 18.04 -4.28 -10.84
C PRO A 51 18.71 -3.78 -12.11
N LYS A 52 20.01 -3.48 -12.06
CA LYS A 52 20.78 -2.92 -13.19
C LYS A 52 20.58 -3.69 -14.49
N LYS A 53 20.47 -5.01 -14.44
CA LYS A 53 20.18 -5.87 -15.59
C LYS A 53 18.83 -5.63 -16.24
N LEU A 54 17.90 -4.94 -15.56
CA LEU A 54 16.58 -4.58 -16.07
C LEU A 54 16.48 -3.09 -16.41
N GLU A 55 17.50 -2.30 -16.04
CA GLU A 55 17.58 -0.87 -16.39
C GLU A 55 17.79 -0.73 -17.91
N GLY A 56 16.98 0.12 -18.54
CA GLY A 56 17.06 0.36 -19.98
C GLY A 56 16.70 -0.83 -20.87
N SER A 57 16.23 -1.94 -20.29
CA SER A 57 15.83 -3.08 -21.10
C SER A 57 14.58 -2.76 -21.90
N VAL A 58 14.66 -3.00 -23.20
CA VAL A 58 13.52 -2.98 -24.14
C VAL A 58 12.46 -4.02 -23.74
N GLN A 59 12.79 -4.94 -22.85
CA GLN A 59 11.91 -6.02 -22.38
C GLN A 59 11.01 -5.56 -21.23
N LYS A 60 9.99 -4.78 -21.56
CA LYS A 60 8.91 -4.40 -20.61
C LYS A 60 8.34 -5.61 -19.85
N SER A 61 8.31 -6.79 -20.48
CA SER A 61 7.86 -8.05 -19.88
C SER A 61 8.72 -8.49 -18.70
N SER A 62 10.03 -8.30 -18.73
CA SER A 62 10.93 -8.69 -17.64
C SER A 62 10.76 -7.80 -16.41
N LEU A 63 10.57 -6.48 -16.61
CA LEU A 63 10.28 -5.55 -15.53
C LEU A 63 8.90 -5.81 -14.92
N ALA A 64 7.89 -6.04 -15.76
CA ALA A 64 6.54 -6.37 -15.31
C ALA A 64 6.53 -7.66 -14.47
N LYS A 65 7.24 -8.70 -14.92
CA LYS A 65 7.39 -9.95 -14.17
C LYS A 65 8.11 -9.75 -12.84
N TYR A 66 9.17 -8.94 -12.81
CA TYR A 66 9.88 -8.60 -11.57
C TYR A 66 8.95 -7.91 -10.56
N VAL A 67 8.23 -6.87 -10.99
CA VAL A 67 7.30 -6.13 -10.13
C VAL A 67 6.14 -7.02 -9.68
N SER A 68 5.61 -7.87 -10.57
CA SER A 68 4.57 -8.84 -10.23
C SER A 68 5.02 -9.82 -9.14
N ASN A 69 6.25 -10.34 -9.23
CA ASN A 69 6.78 -11.24 -8.21
C ASN A 69 6.89 -10.55 -6.85
N LEU A 70 7.40 -9.32 -6.79
CA LEU A 70 7.44 -8.54 -5.53
C LEU A 70 6.03 -8.33 -4.94
N GLY A 71 5.03 -8.13 -5.80
CA GLY A 71 3.64 -8.04 -5.36
C GLY A 71 3.11 -9.35 -4.76
N LEU A 72 3.43 -10.49 -5.39
CA LEU A 72 3.06 -11.82 -4.89
C LEU A 72 3.76 -12.15 -3.56
N GLU A 73 5.04 -11.84 -3.43
CA GLU A 73 5.82 -11.97 -2.19
C GLU A 73 5.18 -11.15 -1.07
N ALA A 74 4.82 -9.89 -1.33
CA ALA A 74 4.12 -9.05 -0.35
C ALA A 74 2.75 -9.62 0.07
N LEU A 75 2.00 -10.20 -0.87
CA LEU A 75 0.72 -10.86 -0.57
C LEU A 75 0.88 -12.17 0.22
N SER A 76 2.06 -12.78 0.17
CA SER A 76 2.41 -13.95 0.99
C SER A 76 2.98 -13.58 2.38
N GLY A 77 3.12 -12.29 2.67
CA GLY A 77 3.58 -11.79 3.96
C GLY A 77 5.05 -11.37 3.98
N ASP A 78 5.78 -11.46 2.87
CA ASP A 78 7.18 -11.04 2.80
C ASP A 78 7.31 -9.52 2.99
N LYS A 79 8.12 -9.15 3.98
CA LYS A 79 8.28 -7.76 4.40
C LYS A 79 9.10 -6.96 3.38
N GLY A 80 8.75 -5.71 3.19
CA GLY A 80 9.42 -4.80 2.29
C GLY A 80 8.51 -3.67 1.84
N MET A 81 8.97 -2.87 0.89
CA MET A 81 8.24 -1.67 0.45
C MET A 81 6.85 -2.00 -0.14
N PHE A 82 6.71 -3.10 -0.90
CA PHE A 82 5.40 -3.53 -1.42
C PHE A 82 4.46 -3.96 -0.31
N TYR A 83 4.96 -4.74 0.65
CA TYR A 83 4.20 -5.12 1.83
C TYR A 83 3.71 -3.89 2.61
N ASP A 84 4.61 -2.96 2.92
CA ASP A 84 4.28 -1.72 3.62
C ASP A 84 3.29 -0.86 2.85
N GLY A 85 3.42 -0.80 1.53
CA GLY A 85 2.47 -0.13 0.63
C GLY A 85 1.08 -0.74 0.69
N LEU A 86 0.98 -2.08 0.69
CA LEU A 86 -0.29 -2.80 0.86
C LEU A 86 -0.88 -2.56 2.25
N VAL A 87 -0.07 -2.68 3.31
CA VAL A 87 -0.51 -2.40 4.68
C VAL A 87 -1.08 -0.99 4.77
N TYR A 88 -0.35 0.02 4.29
CA TYR A 88 -0.79 1.41 4.40
C TYR A 88 -2.07 1.68 3.61
N SER A 89 -2.09 1.32 2.33
CA SER A 89 -3.24 1.58 1.45
C SER A 89 -4.50 0.86 1.92
N ALA A 90 -4.40 -0.42 2.25
CA ALA A 90 -5.55 -1.19 2.72
C ALA A 90 -6.06 -0.71 4.08
N SER A 91 -5.15 -0.29 4.98
CA SER A 91 -5.53 0.26 6.29
C SER A 91 -6.30 1.57 6.16
N LEU A 92 -5.89 2.45 5.25
CA LEU A 92 -6.61 3.70 4.96
C LEU A 92 -8.01 3.41 4.42
N ILE A 93 -8.16 2.39 3.55
CA ILE A 93 -9.46 1.97 3.02
C ILE A 93 -10.35 1.42 4.13
N LEU A 94 -9.86 0.49 4.95
CA LEU A 94 -10.64 -0.09 6.05
C LEU A 94 -11.09 0.96 7.06
N TRP A 95 -10.21 1.89 7.39
CA TRP A 95 -10.54 2.99 8.28
C TRP A 95 -11.56 3.94 7.66
N HIS A 96 -11.40 4.33 6.39
CA HIS A 96 -12.37 5.13 5.65
C HIS A 96 -13.76 4.47 5.61
N LEU A 97 -13.82 3.16 5.38
CA LEU A 97 -15.08 2.39 5.36
C LEU A 97 -15.64 2.14 6.76
N ARG A 98 -15.00 2.70 7.81
CA ARG A 98 -15.39 2.49 9.22
C ARG A 98 -15.49 1.02 9.63
N ARG A 99 -14.72 0.15 8.94
CA ARG A 99 -14.59 -1.26 9.30
C ARG A 99 -13.64 -1.46 10.48
N GLU A 100 -12.81 -0.47 10.76
CA GLU A 100 -11.92 -0.41 11.91
C GLU A 100 -11.99 0.98 12.58
N LYS A 101 -11.83 0.99 13.89
CA LYS A 101 -11.98 2.20 14.71
C LYS A 101 -10.83 3.19 14.57
N SER A 102 -9.65 2.68 14.20
CA SER A 102 -8.44 3.48 14.05
C SER A 102 -7.59 2.97 12.89
N LEU A 103 -6.69 3.83 12.41
CA LEU A 103 -5.71 3.43 11.41
C LEU A 103 -4.77 2.33 11.93
N LEU A 104 -4.46 2.35 13.24
CA LEU A 104 -3.62 1.33 13.86
C LEU A 104 -4.31 -0.03 13.86
N SER A 105 -5.55 -0.13 14.36
CA SER A 105 -6.30 -1.40 14.35
C SER A 105 -6.52 -1.93 12.93
N ALA A 106 -6.75 -1.03 11.97
CA ALA A 106 -6.82 -1.40 10.55
C ALA A 106 -5.49 -2.02 10.06
N SER A 107 -4.35 -1.44 10.45
CA SER A 107 -3.04 -1.95 10.04
C SER A 107 -2.73 -3.32 10.63
N GLU A 108 -3.08 -3.56 11.87
CA GLU A 108 -2.92 -4.86 12.54
C GLU A 108 -3.74 -5.94 11.83
N LYS A 109 -4.98 -5.62 11.47
CA LYS A 109 -5.84 -6.52 10.70
C LYS A 109 -5.29 -6.84 9.31
N VAL A 110 -4.83 -5.83 8.57
CA VAL A 110 -4.21 -6.04 7.26
C VAL A 110 -2.96 -6.91 7.37
N ARG A 111 -2.08 -6.63 8.34
CA ARG A 111 -0.89 -7.45 8.59
C ARG A 111 -1.26 -8.90 8.88
N SER A 112 -2.24 -9.15 9.74
CA SER A 112 -2.71 -10.51 10.04
C SER A 112 -3.16 -11.27 8.79
N VAL A 113 -3.83 -10.60 7.86
CA VAL A 113 -4.30 -11.20 6.60
C VAL A 113 -3.13 -11.49 5.64
N LEU A 114 -2.17 -10.57 5.53
CA LEU A 114 -0.98 -10.77 4.68
C LEU A 114 -0.07 -11.85 5.26
N ASP A 115 0.24 -11.77 6.57
CA ASP A 115 1.15 -12.70 7.26
C ASP A 115 0.62 -14.13 7.29
N SER A 116 -0.69 -14.32 7.18
CA SER A 116 -1.33 -15.64 7.04
C SER A 116 -1.49 -16.10 5.58
N SER A 117 -0.96 -15.36 4.61
CA SER A 117 -1.09 -15.60 3.16
C SER A 117 -2.54 -15.68 2.63
N LYS A 118 -3.56 -15.36 3.45
CA LYS A 118 -4.97 -15.41 3.04
C LYS A 118 -5.28 -14.49 1.87
N ALA A 119 -4.59 -13.36 1.76
CA ALA A 119 -4.74 -12.44 0.64
C ALA A 119 -4.30 -13.11 -0.68
N LEU A 120 -3.16 -13.79 -0.68
CA LEU A 120 -2.65 -14.55 -1.83
C LEU A 120 -3.56 -15.72 -2.21
N GLU A 121 -4.02 -16.49 -1.22
CA GLU A 121 -4.97 -17.59 -1.43
C GLU A 121 -6.26 -17.09 -2.10
N ARG A 122 -6.82 -15.99 -1.59
CA ARG A 122 -8.04 -15.40 -2.15
C ARG A 122 -7.85 -14.92 -3.60
N MET A 123 -6.68 -14.37 -3.92
CA MET A 123 -6.35 -13.95 -5.27
C MET A 123 -6.23 -15.14 -6.23
N LYS A 124 -5.66 -16.27 -5.77
CA LYS A 124 -5.48 -17.49 -6.58
C LYS A 124 -6.77 -18.31 -6.74
N ALA A 125 -7.74 -18.16 -5.84
CA ALA A 125 -9.00 -18.91 -5.86
C ALA A 125 -10.00 -18.44 -6.93
N LYS A 126 -9.59 -17.55 -7.84
CA LYS A 126 -10.34 -17.13 -9.03
C LYS A 126 -9.79 -17.85 -10.25
#